data_29d7f32f358b5d930f2850ad2bff58cc
#
_entry.id   29d7f32f358b5d930f2850ad2bff58cc
#
_cell.length_a   1.000
_cell.length_b   1.000
_cell.length_c   1.000
_cell.angle_alpha   90.00
_cell.angle_beta   90.00
_cell.angle_gamma   90.00
#
_symmetry.space_group_name_H-M   'P 1'
#
loop_
_entity.id
_entity.type
_entity.pdbx_description
1 polymer ?
#
loop_
_entity_poly.entity_id
_entity_poly.type
_entity_poly.pdbx_seq_one_letter_code
_entity_poly.pdbx_strand_id
1 'polypeptide(L)'
;TMFNKNKEKIYFITGGGTGGHIYPAMSVVDELISKGVEKENIFYLGNKKNLEYEIAQKKELNFLSYNIKGMPRKISFTFLIWSLNLIFAIFCAFLYVIKYRPSVVFATGGYVCAPILFCATFLNIPYVLHDCDIQPGIVTKFFAAGAKSVSLAFEGASKYVKSKKVFINGNPIRKEFKTISKKQAREELSIKDAFTILIMGGSLGARTINNSSFKILRSIEEASTISSPCLVNSG
;
A
#
# COMPACT_ATOMS: atom_id res chain seq x y z
N THR A 1 31.09 -24.70 -4.10
CA THR A 1 30.78 -23.27 -4.29
C THR A 1 30.37 -22.70 -2.95
N MET A 2 31.29 -22.01 -2.27
CA MET A 2 31.08 -21.33 -0.98
C MET A 2 30.09 -20.18 -1.20
N PHE A 3 28.85 -20.34 -0.84
CA PHE A 3 27.92 -19.24 -0.65
C PHE A 3 28.37 -18.45 0.58
N ASN A 4 28.85 -17.23 0.35
CA ASN A 4 29.26 -16.30 1.39
C ASN A 4 28.04 -16.00 2.29
N LYS A 5 27.97 -16.62 3.47
CA LYS A 5 26.86 -16.58 4.43
C LYS A 5 26.67 -15.21 5.12
N ASN A 6 27.52 -14.21 4.84
CA ASN A 6 27.58 -12.91 5.53
C ASN A 6 27.22 -11.71 4.66
N LYS A 7 26.56 -11.89 3.52
CA LYS A 7 26.07 -10.74 2.77
C LYS A 7 24.73 -10.31 3.37
N GLU A 8 24.71 -9.13 3.96
CA GLU A 8 23.48 -8.50 4.45
C GLU A 8 22.41 -8.51 3.37
N LYS A 9 21.21 -8.98 3.73
CA LYS A 9 20.09 -9.08 2.78
C LYS A 9 19.46 -7.72 2.60
N ILE A 10 19.41 -7.23 1.38
CA ILE A 10 18.72 -5.98 1.02
C ILE A 10 17.28 -6.29 0.65
N TYR A 11 16.37 -5.49 1.18
CA TYR A 11 14.93 -5.60 0.98
C TYR A 11 14.41 -4.37 0.23
N PHE A 12 13.79 -4.60 -0.91
CA PHE A 12 13.09 -3.55 -1.63
C PHE A 12 11.59 -3.65 -1.34
N ILE A 13 11.00 -2.57 -0.85
CA ILE A 13 9.58 -2.48 -0.49
C ILE A 13 8.95 -1.41 -1.36
N THR A 14 7.78 -1.68 -1.94
CA THR A 14 7.08 -0.73 -2.79
C THR A 14 5.57 -0.86 -2.65
N GLY A 15 4.90 0.26 -2.69
CA GLY A 15 3.45 0.38 -2.66
C GLY A 15 3.07 1.85 -2.59
N GLY A 16 2.13 2.29 -3.42
CA GLY A 16 1.84 3.70 -3.43
C GLY A 16 0.64 4.08 -4.27
N GLY A 17 0.48 5.38 -4.44
CA GLY A 17 -0.69 5.97 -5.08
C GLY A 17 -1.86 6.20 -4.13
N THR A 18 -2.07 5.34 -3.14
CA THR A 18 -3.10 5.50 -2.09
C THR A 18 -2.61 4.93 -0.75
N GLY A 19 -3.20 5.40 0.35
CA GLY A 19 -2.93 4.85 1.68
C GLY A 19 -3.19 3.34 1.79
N GLY A 20 -4.16 2.81 1.02
CA GLY A 20 -4.48 1.39 0.96
C GLY A 20 -3.32 0.50 0.53
N HIS A 21 -2.40 1.00 -0.28
CA HIS A 21 -1.18 0.29 -0.67
C HIS A 21 0.01 0.64 0.23
N ILE A 22 0.10 1.89 0.69
CA ILE A 22 1.25 2.36 1.47
C ILE A 22 1.29 1.72 2.87
N TYR A 23 0.17 1.74 3.60
CA TYR A 23 0.14 1.25 4.98
C TYR A 23 0.41 -0.26 5.11
N PRO A 24 -0.11 -1.16 4.26
CA PRO A 24 0.30 -2.57 4.25
C PRO A 24 1.80 -2.75 4.00
N ALA A 25 2.40 -1.99 3.08
CA ALA A 25 3.84 -2.02 2.84
C ALA A 25 4.63 -1.59 4.09
N MET A 26 4.20 -0.51 4.75
CA MET A 26 4.83 -0.01 5.98
C MET A 26 4.67 -0.98 7.16
N SER A 27 3.54 -1.69 7.25
CA SER A 27 3.34 -2.72 8.28
C SER A 27 4.32 -3.89 8.11
N VAL A 28 4.66 -4.24 6.87
CA VAL A 28 5.69 -5.25 6.59
C VAL A 28 7.09 -4.73 6.93
N VAL A 29 7.38 -3.44 6.66
CA VAL A 29 8.62 -2.80 7.09
C VAL A 29 8.77 -2.88 8.62
N ASP A 30 7.73 -2.52 9.37
CA ASP A 30 7.74 -2.57 10.83
C ASP A 30 7.97 -4.00 11.35
N GLU A 31 7.39 -4.99 10.68
CA GLU A 31 7.60 -6.39 11.04
C GLU A 31 9.02 -6.88 10.72
N LEU A 32 9.61 -6.47 9.59
CA LEU A 32 11.01 -6.78 9.27
C LEU A 32 11.96 -6.22 10.31
N ILE A 33 11.79 -4.96 10.70
CA ILE A 33 12.59 -4.31 11.74
C ILE A 33 12.42 -5.04 13.08
N SER A 34 11.20 -5.42 13.45
CA SER A 34 10.95 -6.16 14.69
C SER A 34 11.59 -7.56 14.71
N LYS A 35 11.88 -8.11 13.55
CA LYS A 35 12.60 -9.39 13.38
C LYS A 35 14.12 -9.21 13.25
N GLY A 36 14.63 -8.02 13.51
CA GLY A 36 16.07 -7.73 13.53
C GLY A 36 16.67 -7.38 12.16
N VAL A 37 15.84 -6.99 11.18
CA VAL A 37 16.37 -6.43 9.93
C VAL A 37 16.73 -4.97 10.17
N GLU A 38 17.98 -4.62 9.91
CA GLU A 38 18.48 -3.24 10.03
C GLU A 38 17.77 -2.33 9.03
N LYS A 39 17.41 -1.11 9.46
CA LYS A 39 16.73 -0.11 8.61
C LYS A 39 17.52 0.23 7.34
N GLU A 40 18.84 0.25 7.45
CA GLU A 40 19.80 0.52 6.37
C GLU A 40 19.68 -0.47 5.23
N ASN A 41 19.19 -1.67 5.51
CA ASN A 41 19.00 -2.75 4.54
C ASN A 41 17.59 -2.75 3.92
N ILE A 42 16.73 -1.80 4.32
CA ILE A 42 15.37 -1.66 3.79
C ILE A 42 15.29 -0.39 2.95
N PHE A 43 14.93 -0.55 1.70
CA PHE A 43 14.73 0.55 0.75
C PHE A 43 13.27 0.60 0.33
N TYR A 44 12.63 1.75 0.54
CA TYR A 44 11.30 1.99 0.03
C TYR A 44 11.36 2.65 -1.35
N LEU A 45 10.61 2.11 -2.33
CA LEU A 45 10.60 2.61 -3.70
C LEU A 45 9.26 3.24 -4.02
N GLY A 46 9.30 4.44 -4.61
CA GLY A 46 8.07 5.17 -4.93
C GLY A 46 8.33 6.52 -5.60
N ASN A 47 7.33 7.38 -5.55
CA ASN A 47 7.40 8.72 -6.11
C ASN A 47 7.57 9.76 -4.99
N LYS A 48 8.60 10.61 -5.09
CA LYS A 48 8.88 11.69 -4.10
C LYS A 48 7.75 12.72 -3.95
N LYS A 49 6.84 12.79 -4.90
CA LYS A 49 5.72 13.74 -4.88
C LYS A 49 4.46 13.20 -4.24
N ASN A 50 4.49 11.96 -3.76
CA ASN A 50 3.34 11.25 -3.23
C ASN A 50 3.49 10.98 -1.73
N LEU A 51 2.39 10.59 -1.10
CA LEU A 51 2.29 10.30 0.33
C LEU A 51 3.30 9.22 0.80
N GLU A 52 3.66 8.26 -0.06
CA GLU A 52 4.64 7.22 0.29
C GLU A 52 6.01 7.79 0.68
N TYR A 53 6.42 8.92 0.09
CA TYR A 53 7.67 9.57 0.43
C TYR A 53 7.62 10.19 1.83
N GLU A 54 6.56 10.93 2.14
CA GLU A 54 6.38 11.57 3.44
C GLU A 54 6.37 10.54 4.58
N ILE A 55 5.67 9.42 4.37
CA ILE A 55 5.60 8.35 5.36
C ILE A 55 6.96 7.64 5.52
N ALA A 56 7.67 7.38 4.41
CA ALA A 56 9.00 6.79 4.47
C ALA A 56 10.01 7.69 5.19
N GLN A 57 9.94 9.02 4.96
CA GLN A 57 10.79 10.00 5.66
C GLN A 57 10.49 10.05 7.17
N LYS A 58 9.22 10.03 7.57
CA LYS A 58 8.83 9.99 9.00
C LYS A 58 9.34 8.73 9.71
N LYS A 59 9.55 7.64 8.98
CA LYS A 59 10.12 6.38 9.49
C LYS A 59 11.64 6.28 9.31
N GLU A 60 12.27 7.31 8.75
CA GLU A 60 13.72 7.37 8.47
C GLU A 60 14.21 6.21 7.60
N LEU A 61 13.39 5.80 6.62
CA LEU A 61 13.72 4.74 5.69
C LEU A 61 14.53 5.28 4.50
N ASN A 62 15.43 4.46 3.97
CA ASN A 62 16.05 4.73 2.69
C ASN A 62 14.98 4.80 1.59
N PHE A 63 14.99 5.86 0.79
CA PHE A 63 14.00 6.05 -0.26
C PHE A 63 14.66 6.15 -1.64
N LEU A 64 14.24 5.28 -2.55
CA LEU A 64 14.65 5.28 -3.96
C LEU A 64 13.49 5.75 -4.81
N SER A 65 13.71 6.82 -5.57
CA SER A 65 12.61 7.46 -6.29
C SER A 65 12.70 7.28 -7.80
N TYR A 66 11.55 7.11 -8.42
CA TYR A 66 11.32 7.32 -9.83
C TYR A 66 9.97 8.00 -10.06
N ASN A 67 9.91 8.82 -11.10
CA ASN A 67 8.68 9.58 -11.38
C ASN A 67 7.78 8.77 -12.33
N ILE A 68 6.69 8.23 -11.79
CA ILE A 68 5.67 7.55 -12.58
C ILE A 68 4.28 7.99 -12.11
N LYS A 69 3.35 8.07 -13.04
CA LYS A 69 1.93 8.36 -12.78
C LYS A 69 1.07 7.17 -13.20
N GLY A 70 -0.18 7.15 -12.77
CA GLY A 70 -1.16 6.18 -13.24
C GLY A 70 -1.32 6.23 -14.77
N MET A 71 -1.59 5.09 -15.38
CA MET A 71 -1.76 4.97 -16.83
C MET A 71 -2.97 5.79 -17.31
N PRO A 72 -2.80 6.65 -18.34
CA PRO A 72 -3.93 7.36 -18.96
C PRO A 72 -4.95 6.37 -19.53
N ARG A 73 -6.23 6.68 -19.38
CA ARG A 73 -7.32 5.83 -19.89
C ARG A 73 -7.55 5.93 -21.40
N LYS A 74 -7.03 6.98 -22.04
CA LYS A 74 -7.18 7.22 -23.48
C LYS A 74 -5.82 7.23 -24.16
N ILE A 75 -5.75 6.63 -25.35
CA ILE A 75 -4.57 6.71 -26.22
C ILE A 75 -4.54 8.13 -26.80
N SER A 76 -3.53 8.90 -26.40
CA SER A 76 -3.36 10.30 -26.75
C SER A 76 -1.90 10.68 -26.62
N PHE A 77 -1.53 11.92 -26.93
CA PHE A 77 -0.18 12.43 -26.69
C PHE A 77 0.30 12.26 -25.24
N THR A 78 -0.62 12.37 -24.28
CA THR A 78 -0.34 12.08 -22.86
C THR A 78 0.04 10.61 -22.62
N PHE A 79 -0.48 9.67 -23.41
CA PHE A 79 -0.08 8.26 -23.32
C PHE A 79 1.37 8.05 -23.79
N LEU A 80 1.79 8.75 -24.85
CA LEU A 80 3.19 8.71 -25.32
C LEU A 80 4.15 9.24 -24.25
N ILE A 81 3.85 10.40 -23.66
CA ILE A 81 4.65 10.98 -22.57
C ILE A 81 4.68 10.02 -21.37
N TRP A 82 3.55 9.41 -21.02
CA TRP A 82 3.48 8.43 -19.95
C TRP A 82 4.36 7.21 -20.23
N SER A 83 4.36 6.71 -21.46
CA SER A 83 5.19 5.57 -21.88
C SER A 83 6.69 5.86 -21.76
N LEU A 84 7.11 7.06 -22.17
CA LEU A 84 8.50 7.52 -22.00
C LEU A 84 8.89 7.62 -20.53
N ASN A 85 8.00 8.15 -19.69
CA ASN A 85 8.22 8.20 -18.24
C ASN A 85 8.30 6.80 -17.62
N LEU A 86 7.50 5.85 -18.10
CA LEU A 86 7.57 4.45 -17.64
C LEU A 86 8.91 3.82 -18.01
N ILE A 87 9.37 4.00 -19.25
CA ILE A 87 10.68 3.50 -19.70
C ILE A 87 11.79 4.09 -18.84
N PHE A 88 11.76 5.40 -18.58
CA PHE A 88 12.73 6.04 -17.71
C PHE A 88 12.67 5.52 -16.27
N ALA A 89 11.47 5.30 -15.73
CA ALA A 89 11.30 4.73 -14.40
C ALA A 89 11.84 3.29 -14.31
N ILE A 90 11.65 2.48 -15.36
CA ILE A 90 12.24 1.13 -15.46
C ILE A 90 13.77 1.22 -15.49
N PHE A 91 14.33 2.17 -16.25
CA PHE A 91 15.78 2.38 -16.29
C PHE A 91 16.34 2.78 -14.91
N CYS A 92 15.68 3.69 -14.20
CA CYS A 92 16.07 4.04 -12.83
C CYS A 92 15.99 2.82 -11.89
N ALA A 93 14.90 2.04 -11.95
CA ALA A 93 14.73 0.83 -11.17
C ALA A 93 15.82 -0.22 -11.47
N PHE A 94 16.20 -0.36 -12.74
CA PHE A 94 17.29 -1.23 -13.17
C PHE A 94 18.64 -0.81 -12.54
N LEU A 95 18.97 0.49 -12.55
CA LEU A 95 20.17 1.00 -11.90
C LEU A 95 20.18 0.73 -10.39
N TYR A 96 19.02 0.88 -9.72
CA TYR A 96 18.89 0.55 -8.31
C TYR A 96 19.14 -0.94 -8.05
N VAL A 97 18.59 -1.83 -8.89
CA VAL A 97 18.81 -3.26 -8.77
C VAL A 97 20.29 -3.62 -8.93
N ILE A 98 20.97 -3.07 -9.93
CA ILE A 98 22.40 -3.32 -10.15
C ILE A 98 23.24 -2.82 -8.97
N LYS A 99 22.91 -1.63 -8.47
CA LYS A 99 23.67 -1.00 -7.37
C LYS A 99 23.47 -1.74 -6.05
N TYR A 100 22.23 -2.02 -5.65
CA TYR A 100 21.89 -2.52 -4.32
C TYR A 100 21.73 -4.04 -4.26
N ARG A 101 21.49 -4.70 -5.40
CA ARG A 101 21.32 -6.16 -5.52
C ARG A 101 20.33 -6.73 -4.50
N PRO A 102 19.06 -6.30 -4.52
CA PRO A 102 18.09 -6.72 -3.52
C PRO A 102 17.90 -8.23 -3.51
N SER A 103 17.79 -8.80 -2.32
CA SER A 103 17.52 -10.22 -2.13
C SER A 103 16.06 -10.57 -2.42
N VAL A 104 15.16 -9.61 -2.27
CA VAL A 104 13.72 -9.77 -2.52
C VAL A 104 13.07 -8.40 -2.73
N VAL A 105 12.01 -8.38 -3.52
CA VAL A 105 11.10 -7.24 -3.67
C VAL A 105 9.75 -7.61 -3.06
N PHE A 106 9.21 -6.74 -2.21
CA PHE A 106 7.83 -6.84 -1.71
C PHE A 106 7.00 -5.68 -2.26
N ALA A 107 5.88 -5.99 -2.87
CA ALA A 107 5.02 -5.00 -3.51
C ALA A 107 3.55 -5.16 -3.08
N THR A 108 2.93 -4.05 -2.68
CA THR A 108 1.54 -4.02 -2.20
C THR A 108 0.56 -3.44 -3.21
N GLY A 109 1.01 -3.22 -4.45
CA GLY A 109 0.17 -2.69 -5.51
C GLY A 109 0.34 -1.19 -5.76
N GLY A 110 -0.47 -0.70 -6.69
CA GLY A 110 -0.33 0.63 -7.27
C GLY A 110 0.67 0.66 -8.43
N TYR A 111 0.53 1.69 -9.27
CA TYR A 111 1.33 1.86 -10.49
C TYR A 111 2.83 2.02 -10.21
N VAL A 112 3.20 2.51 -9.03
CA VAL A 112 4.59 2.71 -8.62
C VAL A 112 5.37 1.39 -8.49
N CYS A 113 4.69 0.25 -8.34
CA CYS A 113 5.34 -1.05 -8.26
C CYS A 113 5.81 -1.57 -9.63
N ALA A 114 5.21 -1.11 -10.73
CA ALA A 114 5.46 -1.68 -12.06
C ALA A 114 6.93 -1.64 -12.49
N PRO A 115 7.69 -0.53 -12.37
CA PRO A 115 9.08 -0.47 -12.82
C PRO A 115 9.98 -1.49 -12.13
N ILE A 116 9.90 -1.59 -10.81
CA ILE A 116 10.76 -2.52 -10.06
C ILE A 116 10.34 -3.96 -10.24
N LEU A 117 9.04 -4.26 -10.37
CA LEU A 117 8.55 -5.61 -10.64
C LEU A 117 8.95 -6.08 -12.04
N PHE A 118 8.97 -5.17 -13.03
CA PHE A 118 9.49 -5.46 -14.36
C PHE A 118 10.98 -5.87 -14.27
N CYS A 119 11.80 -5.07 -13.60
CA CYS A 119 13.21 -5.38 -13.40
C CYS A 119 13.42 -6.69 -12.63
N ALA A 120 12.64 -6.92 -11.57
CA ALA A 120 12.71 -8.15 -10.77
C ALA A 120 12.37 -9.39 -11.59
N THR A 121 11.34 -9.30 -12.44
CA THR A 121 10.97 -10.39 -13.36
C THR A 121 12.08 -10.67 -14.38
N PHE A 122 12.60 -9.62 -15.02
CA PHE A 122 13.62 -9.76 -16.06
C PHE A 122 14.97 -10.28 -15.51
N LEU A 123 15.35 -9.85 -14.30
CA LEU A 123 16.61 -10.22 -13.65
C LEU A 123 16.48 -11.42 -12.70
N ASN A 124 15.34 -12.12 -12.71
CA ASN A 124 15.05 -13.27 -11.85
C ASN A 124 15.24 -13.00 -10.34
N ILE A 125 14.94 -11.77 -9.89
CA ILE A 125 14.91 -11.43 -8.47
C ILE A 125 13.58 -11.91 -7.89
N PRO A 126 13.58 -12.67 -6.80
CA PRO A 126 12.34 -13.12 -6.18
C PRO A 126 11.53 -11.92 -5.69
N TYR A 127 10.22 -11.93 -5.97
CA TYR A 127 9.31 -10.93 -5.45
C TYR A 127 8.03 -11.55 -4.91
N VAL A 128 7.46 -10.86 -3.93
CA VAL A 128 6.21 -11.20 -3.28
C VAL A 128 5.23 -10.06 -3.50
N LEU A 129 4.02 -10.40 -3.89
CA LEU A 129 2.93 -9.43 -4.05
C LEU A 129 1.96 -9.54 -2.88
N HIS A 130 1.41 -8.41 -2.47
CA HIS A 130 0.23 -8.34 -1.62
C HIS A 130 -0.83 -7.46 -2.28
N ASP A 131 -2.10 -7.88 -2.22
CA ASP A 131 -3.20 -7.06 -2.71
C ASP A 131 -4.32 -7.00 -1.67
N CYS A 132 -4.78 -5.79 -1.39
CA CYS A 132 -5.77 -5.51 -0.36
C CYS A 132 -7.20 -5.46 -0.89
N ASP A 133 -7.40 -5.59 -2.19
CA ASP A 133 -8.70 -5.44 -2.84
C ASP A 133 -9.29 -6.79 -3.26
N ILE A 134 -10.64 -6.90 -3.28
CA ILE A 134 -11.35 -8.05 -3.84
C ILE A 134 -11.07 -8.19 -5.34
N GLN A 135 -10.90 -7.06 -6.02
CA GLN A 135 -10.45 -7.04 -7.42
C GLN A 135 -9.02 -6.50 -7.47
N PRO A 136 -8.03 -7.39 -7.50
CA PRO A 136 -6.64 -6.98 -7.54
C PRO A 136 -6.33 -5.99 -8.66
N GLY A 137 -5.42 -5.07 -8.38
CA GLY A 137 -4.99 -4.07 -9.34
C GLY A 137 -4.34 -4.69 -10.60
N ILE A 138 -4.25 -3.90 -11.68
CA ILE A 138 -3.68 -4.34 -12.96
C ILE A 138 -2.23 -4.82 -12.77
N VAL A 139 -1.43 -4.12 -11.97
CA VAL A 139 -0.04 -4.46 -11.70
C VAL A 139 0.05 -5.82 -11.00
N THR A 140 -0.77 -6.06 -9.98
CA THR A 140 -0.81 -7.37 -9.29
C THR A 140 -1.19 -8.49 -10.26
N LYS A 141 -2.24 -8.30 -11.05
CA LYS A 141 -2.67 -9.31 -12.05
C LYS A 141 -1.58 -9.64 -13.06
N PHE A 142 -0.88 -8.62 -13.55
CA PHE A 142 0.15 -8.79 -14.58
C PHE A 142 1.37 -9.54 -14.05
N PHE A 143 1.84 -9.20 -12.84
CA PHE A 143 3.05 -9.79 -12.27
C PHE A 143 2.81 -11.03 -11.42
N ALA A 144 1.56 -11.43 -11.14
CA ALA A 144 1.24 -12.55 -10.27
C ALA A 144 1.85 -13.90 -10.74
N ALA A 145 1.91 -14.14 -12.05
CA ALA A 145 2.44 -15.39 -12.60
C ALA A 145 3.93 -15.59 -12.33
N GLY A 146 4.72 -14.50 -12.30
CA GLY A 146 6.16 -14.53 -12.01
C GLY A 146 6.48 -14.39 -10.52
N ALA A 147 5.50 -14.10 -9.67
CA ALA A 147 5.72 -13.90 -8.26
C ALA A 147 6.13 -15.20 -7.55
N LYS A 148 7.05 -15.10 -6.59
CA LYS A 148 7.38 -16.20 -5.68
C LYS A 148 6.17 -16.66 -4.88
N SER A 149 5.35 -15.69 -4.46
CA SER A 149 4.03 -15.89 -3.85
C SER A 149 3.18 -14.63 -3.96
N VAL A 150 1.88 -14.80 -3.88
CA VAL A 150 0.89 -13.71 -3.81
C VAL A 150 0.10 -13.86 -2.52
N SER A 151 0.10 -12.82 -1.70
CA SER A 151 -0.73 -12.68 -0.51
C SER A 151 -1.96 -11.85 -0.86
N LEU A 152 -3.14 -12.31 -0.52
CA LEU A 152 -4.39 -11.61 -0.77
C LEU A 152 -5.12 -11.35 0.55
N ALA A 153 -5.78 -10.22 0.63
CA ALA A 153 -6.62 -9.89 1.76
C ALA A 153 -7.93 -10.70 1.78
N PHE A 154 -8.45 -11.03 0.59
CA PHE A 154 -9.75 -11.67 0.42
C PHE A 154 -9.66 -12.91 -0.48
N GLU A 155 -10.32 -13.99 -0.09
CA GLU A 155 -10.36 -15.23 -0.85
C GLU A 155 -10.91 -15.02 -2.28
N GLY A 156 -11.97 -14.20 -2.40
CA GLY A 156 -12.58 -13.87 -3.68
C GLY A 156 -11.65 -13.22 -4.70
N ALA A 157 -10.48 -12.71 -4.27
CA ALA A 157 -9.47 -12.14 -5.15
C ALA A 157 -8.65 -13.19 -5.89
N SER A 158 -8.59 -14.43 -5.39
CA SER A 158 -7.77 -15.53 -5.94
C SER A 158 -8.11 -15.86 -7.39
N LYS A 159 -9.39 -15.75 -7.77
CA LYS A 159 -9.86 -16.01 -9.15
C LYS A 159 -9.30 -15.04 -10.20
N TYR A 160 -8.76 -13.91 -9.78
CA TYR A 160 -8.22 -12.88 -10.68
C TYR A 160 -6.69 -12.94 -10.83
N VAL A 161 -5.99 -13.78 -10.06
CA VAL A 161 -4.53 -13.86 -10.09
C VAL A 161 -4.07 -15.24 -10.53
N LYS A 162 -3.12 -15.28 -11.47
CA LYS A 162 -2.48 -16.52 -11.91
C LYS A 162 -1.14 -16.63 -11.20
N SER A 163 -1.08 -17.38 -10.10
CA SER A 163 0.16 -17.62 -9.36
C SER A 163 0.26 -19.06 -8.89
N LYS A 164 1.49 -19.58 -8.80
CA LYS A 164 1.77 -20.93 -8.28
C LYS A 164 1.54 -21.04 -6.76
N LYS A 165 1.63 -19.92 -6.02
CA LYS A 165 1.47 -19.87 -4.57
C LYS A 165 0.65 -18.65 -4.18
N VAL A 166 -0.59 -18.89 -3.79
CA VAL A 166 -1.52 -17.86 -3.29
C VAL A 166 -1.80 -18.16 -1.83
N PHE A 167 -1.75 -17.11 -0.99
CA PHE A 167 -2.08 -17.17 0.44
C PHE A 167 -3.14 -16.13 0.74
N ILE A 168 -4.11 -16.49 1.57
CA ILE A 168 -5.14 -15.57 2.07
C ILE A 168 -4.75 -15.19 3.50
N ASN A 169 -4.13 -14.03 3.66
CA ASN A 169 -3.53 -13.60 4.93
C ASN A 169 -4.26 -12.41 5.58
N GLY A 170 -5.29 -11.85 4.93
CA GLY A 170 -5.86 -10.57 5.34
C GLY A 170 -4.92 -9.40 5.03
N ASN A 171 -5.31 -8.20 5.43
CA ASN A 171 -4.46 -7.00 5.30
C ASN A 171 -3.47 -6.90 6.46
N PRO A 172 -2.19 -6.61 6.18
CA PRO A 172 -1.26 -6.18 7.22
C PRO A 172 -1.76 -4.89 7.87
N ILE A 173 -1.92 -4.91 9.18
CA ILE A 173 -2.38 -3.76 9.97
C ILE A 173 -1.26 -3.23 10.85
N ARG A 174 -1.31 -1.94 11.13
CA ARG A 174 -0.36 -1.29 12.03
C ARG A 174 -0.45 -1.87 13.45
N LYS A 175 0.68 -1.93 14.15
CA LYS A 175 0.76 -2.54 15.50
C LYS A 175 -0.14 -1.83 16.51
N GLU A 176 -0.31 -0.53 16.38
CA GLU A 176 -1.13 0.32 17.26
C GLU A 176 -2.58 -0.18 17.33
N PHE A 177 -3.13 -0.69 16.23
CA PHE A 177 -4.49 -1.27 16.24
C PHE A 177 -4.63 -2.57 17.03
N LYS A 178 -3.52 -3.22 17.37
CA LYS A 178 -3.52 -4.47 18.14
C LYS A 178 -3.36 -4.23 19.65
N THR A 179 -2.84 -3.08 20.04
CA THR A 179 -2.43 -2.79 21.42
C THR A 179 -3.40 -1.91 22.17
N ILE A 180 -4.21 -1.10 21.48
CA ILE A 180 -5.14 -0.17 22.12
C ILE A 180 -6.48 -0.86 22.42
N SER A 181 -6.95 -0.76 23.65
CA SER A 181 -8.28 -1.23 24.04
C SER A 181 -9.36 -0.23 23.61
N LYS A 182 -10.61 -0.70 23.45
CA LYS A 182 -11.77 0.17 23.15
C LYS A 182 -11.88 1.32 24.17
N LYS A 183 -11.66 1.02 25.45
CA LYS A 183 -11.75 2.01 26.53
C LYS A 183 -10.69 3.10 26.37
N GLN A 184 -9.42 2.70 26.20
CA GLN A 184 -8.32 3.63 25.96
C GLN A 184 -8.53 4.48 24.70
N ALA A 185 -8.95 3.87 23.59
CA ALA A 185 -9.21 4.62 22.36
C ALA A 185 -10.32 5.67 22.54
N ARG A 186 -11.37 5.36 23.31
CA ARG A 186 -12.43 6.33 23.63
C ARG A 186 -11.95 7.47 24.51
N GLU A 187 -11.12 7.17 25.51
CA GLU A 187 -10.51 8.17 26.38
C GLU A 187 -9.60 9.12 25.58
N GLU A 188 -8.69 8.58 24.76
CA GLU A 188 -7.79 9.37 23.91
C GLU A 188 -8.54 10.27 22.91
N LEU A 189 -9.64 9.77 22.34
CA LEU A 189 -10.47 10.52 21.39
C LEU A 189 -11.52 11.40 22.08
N SER A 190 -11.58 11.42 23.41
CA SER A 190 -12.60 12.12 24.19
C SER A 190 -14.04 11.77 23.81
N ILE A 191 -14.27 10.51 23.42
CA ILE A 191 -15.59 10.00 23.02
C ILE A 191 -16.29 9.39 24.24
N LYS A 192 -17.51 9.84 24.52
CA LYS A 192 -18.35 9.28 25.59
C LYS A 192 -18.62 7.80 25.39
N ASP A 193 -18.82 7.05 26.48
CA ASP A 193 -19.23 5.64 26.40
C ASP A 193 -20.72 5.52 26.04
N ALA A 194 -21.01 5.74 24.76
CA ALA A 194 -22.34 5.70 24.17
C ALA A 194 -22.29 5.01 22.81
N PHE A 195 -23.44 4.65 22.27
CA PHE A 195 -23.55 4.15 20.90
C PHE A 195 -22.97 5.21 19.95
N THR A 196 -21.96 4.83 19.18
CA THR A 196 -21.22 5.74 18.32
C THR A 196 -21.12 5.17 16.91
N ILE A 197 -21.53 5.96 15.93
CA ILE A 197 -21.38 5.65 14.51
C ILE A 197 -20.29 6.53 13.95
N LEU A 198 -19.22 5.92 13.43
CA LEU A 198 -18.17 6.61 12.67
C LEU A 198 -18.46 6.47 11.18
N ILE A 199 -18.63 7.59 10.50
CA ILE A 199 -18.80 7.66 9.05
C ILE A 199 -17.57 8.34 8.48
N MET A 200 -16.83 7.64 7.62
CA MET A 200 -15.62 8.17 7.04
C MET A 200 -15.40 7.70 5.60
N GLY A 201 -14.80 8.55 4.79
CA GLY A 201 -14.32 8.20 3.46
C GLY A 201 -12.85 7.76 3.46
N GLY A 202 -12.34 7.31 2.32
CA GLY A 202 -10.91 7.09 2.12
C GLY A 202 -10.12 8.41 2.05
N SER A 203 -8.79 8.31 1.87
CA SER A 203 -7.84 9.44 1.88
C SER A 203 -8.14 10.56 0.87
N LEU A 204 -8.91 10.27 -0.18
CA LEU A 204 -9.33 11.24 -1.19
C LEU A 204 -10.75 11.80 -0.94
N GLY A 205 -11.35 11.47 0.22
CA GLY A 205 -12.72 11.78 0.54
C GLY A 205 -13.72 10.84 -0.17
N ALA A 206 -14.99 10.93 0.21
CA ALA A 206 -16.06 10.11 -0.37
C ALA A 206 -17.36 10.93 -0.45
N ARG A 207 -17.46 11.80 -1.47
CA ARG A 207 -18.64 12.66 -1.65
C ARG A 207 -19.96 11.89 -1.56
N THR A 208 -20.04 10.69 -2.15
CA THR A 208 -21.24 9.85 -2.10
C THR A 208 -21.55 9.41 -0.67
N ILE A 209 -20.56 8.95 0.09
CA ILE A 209 -20.73 8.55 1.49
C ILE A 209 -21.18 9.77 2.31
N ASN A 210 -20.51 10.92 2.18
CA ASN A 210 -20.86 12.14 2.89
C ASN A 210 -22.32 12.56 2.61
N ASN A 211 -22.71 12.62 1.32
CA ASN A 211 -24.07 13.01 0.94
C ASN A 211 -25.13 12.02 1.44
N SER A 212 -24.84 10.71 1.40
CA SER A 212 -25.77 9.69 1.92
C SER A 212 -25.89 9.77 3.44
N SER A 213 -24.78 10.03 4.13
CA SER A 213 -24.75 10.17 5.59
C SER A 213 -25.60 11.36 6.05
N PHE A 214 -25.49 12.51 5.40
CA PHE A 214 -26.32 13.66 5.71
C PHE A 214 -27.82 13.38 5.54
N LYS A 215 -28.20 12.63 4.49
CA LYS A 215 -29.62 12.25 4.30
C LYS A 215 -30.10 11.33 5.43
N ILE A 216 -29.28 10.32 5.78
CA ILE A 216 -29.62 9.38 6.87
C ILE A 216 -29.73 10.11 8.21
N LEU A 217 -28.79 11.00 8.52
CA LEU A 217 -28.81 11.77 9.77
C LEU A 217 -30.07 12.64 9.87
N ARG A 218 -30.44 13.35 8.81
CA ARG A 218 -31.72 14.11 8.77
C ARG A 218 -32.92 13.22 9.02
N SER A 219 -33.01 12.05 8.37
CA SER A 219 -34.11 11.11 8.59
C SER A 219 -34.15 10.57 10.02
N ILE A 220 -32.98 10.38 10.66
CA ILE A 220 -32.93 9.97 12.08
C ILE A 220 -33.32 11.12 13.00
N GLU A 221 -32.91 12.35 12.74
CA GLU A 221 -33.31 13.55 13.50
C GLU A 221 -34.84 13.80 13.38
N GLU A 222 -35.41 13.65 12.19
CA GLU A 222 -36.84 13.75 11.94
C GLU A 222 -37.64 12.62 12.63
N ALA A 223 -37.06 11.42 12.75
CA ALA A 223 -37.69 10.27 13.38
C ALA A 223 -37.46 10.20 14.90
N SER A 224 -36.49 10.91 15.44
CA SER A 224 -36.16 10.89 16.86
C SER A 224 -36.00 12.31 17.40
N THR A 225 -36.73 12.64 18.43
CA THR A 225 -36.59 13.83 19.29
C THR A 225 -35.30 13.77 20.15
N ILE A 226 -34.24 13.05 19.69
CA ILE A 226 -33.02 12.80 20.45
C ILE A 226 -31.89 13.65 19.89
N SER A 227 -31.52 14.69 20.64
CA SER A 227 -30.31 15.47 20.43
C SER A 227 -29.08 14.63 20.73
N SER A 228 -28.28 14.29 19.71
CA SER A 228 -26.93 13.75 19.88
C SER A 228 -25.94 14.57 19.04
N PRO A 229 -24.85 15.08 19.61
CA PRO A 229 -23.85 15.83 18.84
C PRO A 229 -23.10 14.89 17.91
N CYS A 230 -23.24 15.09 16.58
CA CYS A 230 -22.43 14.41 15.58
C CYS A 230 -21.16 15.20 15.34
N LEU A 231 -20.00 14.60 15.58
CA LEU A 231 -18.72 15.11 15.12
C LEU A 231 -18.53 14.74 13.64
N VAL A 232 -18.80 15.69 12.76
CA VAL A 232 -18.46 15.59 11.34
C VAL A 232 -17.10 16.24 11.15
N ASN A 233 -16.05 15.44 10.95
CA ASN A 233 -14.78 15.94 10.52
C ASN A 233 -14.79 16.12 9.00
N SER A 234 -14.93 17.36 8.55
CA SER A 234 -14.68 17.79 7.17
C SER A 234 -13.22 18.20 7.07
N GLY A 235 -12.38 17.30 6.57
CA GLY A 235 -11.04 17.60 6.09
C GLY A 235 -11.00 17.57 4.57
#